data_9292fb17f8515f220b5b49a7f44e0821
#
_entry.id   9292fb17f8515f220b5b49a7f44e0821
#
_cell.length_a   1.000
_cell.length_b   1.000
_cell.length_c   1.000
_cell.angle_alpha   90.00
_cell.angle_beta   90.00
_cell.angle_gamma   90.00
#
_symmetry.space_group_name_H-M   'P 1'
#
loop_
_entity.id
_entity.type
_entity.pdbx_description
1 polymer ?
#
loop_
_entity_poly.entity_id
_entity_poly.type
_entity_poly.pdbx_seq_one_letter_code
_entity_poly.pdbx_strand_id
1 'polypeptide(L)'
;MTVEETSAAAELDEVVTMGVARYPIAPNCRVNVRSGPGTKYPIVRTLLAGVSVPIYCQTAGETITGPYGTTNLWDNIASDEFVSDAYVHTGSDGYVARHCG
;
A
#
# COMPACT_ATOMS: atom_id res chain seq x y z
N MET A 1 4.25 -8.31 -27.67
CA MET A 1 4.74 -8.38 -26.99
C MET A 1 5.31 -8.10 -26.62
N THR A 2 4.60 -7.94 -26.63
CA THR A 2 5.08 -7.78 -25.93
C THR A 2 5.32 -7.45 -25.41
N VAL A 3 4.77 -7.45 -25.60
CA VAL A 3 5.02 -7.29 -24.78
C VAL A 3 5.24 -6.74 -24.45
N GLU A 4 4.75 -6.50 -24.58
CA GLU A 4 5.01 -6.23 -23.93
C GLU A 4 5.29 -5.77 -23.46
N GLU A 5 4.92 -5.57 -23.71
CA GLU A 5 5.23 -5.46 -23.02
C GLU A 5 5.24 -5.08 -22.55
N THR A 6 4.73 -4.90 -22.91
CA THR A 6 4.74 -4.96 -22.26
C THR A 6 4.77 -4.83 -21.88
N SER A 7 4.35 -4.06 -22.18
CA SER A 7 4.27 -4.52 -21.77
C SER A 7 4.61 -5.32 -21.33
N ALA A 8 4.93 -5.47 -21.69
CA ALA A 8 5.30 -6.80 -21.24
C ALA A 8 5.81 -6.81 -19.82
N ALA A 9 6.62 -5.87 -19.46
CA ALA A 9 7.10 -5.74 -18.08
C ALA A 9 5.96 -5.57 -17.11
N ALA A 10 5.00 -4.77 -17.48
CA ALA A 10 3.84 -4.55 -16.61
C ALA A 10 3.05 -5.83 -16.42
N GLU A 11 2.98 -6.64 -17.46
CA GLU A 11 2.25 -7.89 -17.35
C GLU A 11 2.96 -8.89 -16.45
N LEU A 12 4.27 -8.88 -16.46
CA LEU A 12 5.01 -9.74 -15.55
C LEU A 12 4.77 -9.36 -14.11
N ASP A 13 4.69 -8.07 -13.82
CA ASP A 13 4.38 -7.62 -12.47
C ASP A 13 3.01 -8.11 -12.04
N GLU A 14 2.05 -8.07 -12.94
CA GLU A 14 0.73 -8.55 -12.63
C GLU A 14 0.75 -10.03 -12.28
N VAL A 15 1.48 -10.81 -13.04
CA VAL A 15 1.58 -12.24 -12.77
C VAL A 15 2.20 -12.49 -11.40
N VAL A 16 3.26 -11.76 -11.09
CA VAL A 16 3.96 -11.94 -9.82
C VAL A 16 3.06 -11.62 -8.64
N THR A 17 2.19 -10.64 -8.79
CA THR A 17 1.31 -10.23 -7.70
C THR A 17 -0.08 -10.86 -7.78
N MET A 18 -0.25 -11.84 -8.69
CA MET A 18 -1.53 -12.52 -8.83
C MET A 18 -1.94 -13.13 -7.49
N GLY A 19 -3.19 -12.89 -7.08
CA GLY A 19 -3.67 -13.32 -5.80
C GLY A 19 -3.52 -12.29 -4.70
N VAL A 20 -2.79 -11.20 -4.96
CA VAL A 20 -2.67 -10.10 -4.02
C VAL A 20 -3.44 -8.91 -4.58
N ALA A 21 -4.47 -8.48 -3.86
CA ALA A 21 -5.28 -7.35 -4.31
C ALA A 21 -4.47 -6.06 -4.25
N ARG A 22 -4.75 -5.17 -5.19
CA ARG A 22 -4.11 -3.85 -5.23
C ARG A 22 -5.16 -2.79 -4.97
N TYR A 23 -4.74 -1.73 -4.31
CA TYR A 23 -5.65 -0.66 -3.89
C TYR A 23 -5.02 0.69 -4.20
N PRO A 24 -5.83 1.67 -4.63
CA PRO A 24 -5.26 2.98 -4.99
C PRO A 24 -4.99 3.84 -3.76
N ILE A 25 -3.93 4.62 -3.86
CA ILE A 25 -3.64 5.70 -2.92
C ILE A 25 -4.60 6.85 -3.23
N ALA A 26 -4.98 7.60 -2.21
CA ALA A 26 -5.89 8.74 -2.36
C ALA A 26 -5.45 9.65 -3.51
N PRO A 27 -6.41 10.13 -4.33
CA PRO A 27 -6.06 10.81 -5.58
C PRO A 27 -5.40 12.18 -5.40
N ASN A 28 -5.50 12.78 -4.22
CA ASN A 28 -4.94 14.11 -4.01
C ASN A 28 -3.83 14.13 -2.96
N CYS A 29 -3.25 12.97 -2.66
CA CYS A 29 -2.26 12.86 -1.60
C CYS A 29 -1.00 12.18 -2.09
N ARG A 30 0.14 12.73 -1.71
CA ARG A 30 1.39 11.99 -1.75
C ARG A 30 1.52 11.30 -0.41
N VAL A 31 1.99 10.06 -0.41
CA VAL A 31 2.03 9.26 0.80
C VAL A 31 3.43 8.75 1.04
N ASN A 32 3.95 9.00 2.23
CA ASN A 32 5.28 8.52 2.60
C ASN A 32 5.21 7.04 2.95
N VAL A 33 6.12 6.28 2.39
CA VAL A 33 6.32 4.87 2.71
C VAL A 33 7.38 4.81 3.79
N ARG A 34 7.07 4.13 4.88
CA ARG A 34 7.95 4.03 6.04
C ARG A 34 8.51 2.62 6.17
N SER A 35 9.61 2.50 6.88
CA SER A 35 10.22 1.18 7.09
C SER A 35 9.49 0.37 8.16
N GLY A 36 8.49 0.95 8.80
CA GLY A 36 7.66 0.26 9.79
C GLY A 36 6.36 1.01 9.99
N PRO A 37 5.47 0.50 10.86
CA PRO A 37 4.11 1.02 10.97
C PRO A 37 4.01 2.25 11.87
N GLY A 38 4.62 3.35 11.48
CA GLY A 38 4.52 4.58 12.23
C GLY A 38 5.43 5.67 11.68
N THR A 39 5.17 6.90 12.12
CA THR A 39 5.93 8.07 11.68
C THR A 39 7.30 8.16 12.35
N LYS A 40 7.56 7.33 13.35
CA LYS A 40 8.90 7.22 13.95
C LYS A 40 9.88 6.51 13.04
N TYR A 41 9.37 5.71 12.12
CA TYR A 41 10.22 4.95 11.21
C TYR A 41 10.62 5.83 10.04
N PRO A 42 11.84 5.65 9.52
CA PRO A 42 12.31 6.48 8.40
C PRO A 42 11.43 6.35 7.17
N ILE A 43 11.38 7.42 6.39
CA ILE A 43 10.72 7.41 5.09
C ILE A 43 11.66 6.72 4.11
N VAL A 44 11.18 5.69 3.41
CA VAL A 44 11.99 4.97 2.43
C VAL A 44 11.70 5.44 1.00
N ARG A 45 10.51 5.97 0.75
CA ARG A 45 10.15 6.57 -0.53
C ARG A 45 8.78 7.23 -0.40
N THR A 46 8.37 7.94 -1.43
CA THR A 46 7.07 8.60 -1.47
C THR A 46 6.27 8.10 -2.66
N LEU A 47 5.00 7.77 -2.42
CA LEU A 47 4.10 7.36 -3.49
C LEU A 47 3.38 8.58 -4.03
N LEU A 48 3.20 8.61 -5.36
CA LEU A 48 2.42 9.66 -6.00
C LEU A 48 0.94 9.39 -5.82
N ALA A 49 0.15 10.47 -5.87
CA ALA A 49 -1.29 10.37 -5.74
C ALA A 49 -1.87 9.41 -6.78
N GLY A 50 -2.81 8.61 -6.35
CA GLY A 50 -3.57 7.75 -7.24
C GLY A 50 -2.90 6.46 -7.68
N VAL A 51 -1.62 6.23 -7.34
CA VAL A 51 -1.00 4.95 -7.70
C VAL A 51 -1.61 3.83 -6.89
N SER A 52 -1.62 2.63 -7.46
CA SER A 52 -2.12 1.45 -6.76
C SER A 52 -0.97 0.68 -6.14
N VAL A 53 -1.21 0.13 -4.96
CA VAL A 53 -0.21 -0.66 -4.25
C VAL A 53 -0.80 -2.01 -3.86
N PRO A 54 0.02 -3.06 -3.85
CA PRO A 54 -0.42 -4.35 -3.31
C PRO A 54 -0.41 -4.27 -1.78
N ILE A 55 -1.29 -5.01 -1.14
CA ILE A 55 -1.28 -5.15 0.32
C ILE A 55 -1.03 -6.61 0.63
N TYR A 56 0.17 -6.91 1.11
CA TYR A 56 0.55 -8.29 1.41
C TYR A 56 0.10 -8.72 2.80
N CYS A 57 0.13 -7.80 3.74
CA CYS A 57 -0.37 -8.03 5.10
C CYS A 57 -0.62 -6.68 5.75
N GLN A 58 -1.30 -6.70 6.88
CA GLN A 58 -1.62 -5.47 7.61
C GLN A 58 -1.30 -5.65 9.09
N THR A 59 -0.91 -4.56 9.74
CA THR A 59 -0.55 -4.60 11.14
C THR A 59 -0.97 -3.32 11.83
N ALA A 60 -1.22 -3.39 13.11
CA ALA A 60 -1.53 -2.21 13.91
C ALA A 60 -0.25 -1.44 14.20
N GLY A 61 -0.35 -0.13 14.23
CA GLY A 61 0.75 0.74 14.54
C GLY A 61 0.24 2.08 15.03
N GLU A 62 0.89 3.14 14.59
CA GLU A 62 0.51 4.50 15.00
C GLU A 62 -0.84 4.88 14.41
N THR A 63 -1.67 5.54 15.20
CA THR A 63 -2.97 6.04 14.72
C THR A 63 -2.76 7.26 13.84
N ILE A 64 -3.33 7.21 12.65
CA ILE A 64 -3.20 8.26 11.64
C ILE A 64 -4.59 8.65 11.15
N THR A 65 -4.80 9.94 10.93
CA THR A 65 -6.02 10.45 10.31
C THR A 65 -5.68 10.88 8.89
N GLY A 66 -6.45 10.38 7.93
CA GLY A 66 -6.24 10.70 6.52
C GLY A 66 -7.57 10.76 5.78
N PRO A 67 -7.53 10.81 4.43
CA PRO A 67 -8.75 10.98 3.63
C PRO A 67 -9.79 9.90 3.84
N TYR A 68 -9.38 8.70 4.23
CA TYR A 68 -10.32 7.58 4.39
C TYR A 68 -10.61 7.28 5.85
N GLY A 69 -10.27 8.20 6.75
CA GLY A 69 -10.65 8.09 8.15
C GLY A 69 -9.45 7.98 9.08
N THR A 70 -9.75 7.67 10.34
CA THR A 70 -8.74 7.53 11.38
C THR A 70 -8.56 6.05 11.68
N THR A 71 -7.32 5.58 11.64
CA THR A 71 -7.04 4.16 11.84
C THR A 71 -5.62 3.97 12.37
N ASN A 72 -5.40 2.89 13.09
CA ASN A 72 -4.07 2.48 13.47
C ASN A 72 -3.53 1.38 12.56
N LEU A 73 -4.23 1.10 11.45
CA LEU A 73 -3.86 0.02 10.56
C LEU A 73 -2.82 0.50 9.56
N TRP A 74 -1.80 -0.31 9.33
CA TRP A 74 -0.73 -0.04 8.38
C TRP A 74 -0.63 -1.19 7.39
N ASP A 75 -0.43 -0.83 6.13
CA ASP A 75 -0.44 -1.78 5.02
C ASP A 75 0.97 -2.05 4.57
N ASN A 76 1.35 -3.33 4.58
CA ASN A 76 2.65 -3.75 4.08
C ASN A 76 2.57 -3.90 2.57
N ILE A 77 3.34 -3.09 1.86
CA ILE A 77 3.26 -3.02 0.39
C ILE A 77 4.51 -3.57 -0.29
N ALA A 78 5.56 -3.84 0.47
CA ALA A 78 6.79 -4.45 -0.02
C ALA A 78 7.60 -4.85 1.21
N SER A 79 8.72 -5.52 1.01
CA SER A 79 9.57 -5.92 2.14
C SER A 79 10.00 -4.69 2.93
N ASP A 80 9.63 -4.66 4.20
CA ASP A 80 9.94 -3.56 5.14
C ASP A 80 9.42 -2.21 4.67
N GLU A 81 8.28 -2.20 3.96
CA GLU A 81 7.66 -0.96 3.50
C GLU A 81 6.20 -0.93 3.91
N PHE A 82 5.82 0.13 4.60
CA PHE A 82 4.47 0.27 5.15
C PHE A 82 3.90 1.66 4.83
N VAL A 83 2.59 1.70 4.58
CA VAL A 83 1.85 2.95 4.47
C VAL A 83 0.65 2.89 5.39
N SER A 84 0.23 4.05 5.88
CA SER A 84 -0.99 4.10 6.71
C SER A 84 -2.21 3.79 5.85
N ASP A 85 -3.06 2.91 6.35
CA ASP A 85 -4.32 2.56 5.68
C ASP A 85 -5.25 3.76 5.54
N ALA A 86 -5.04 4.81 6.32
CA ALA A 86 -5.83 6.03 6.22
C ALA A 86 -5.73 6.72 4.86
N TYR A 87 -4.72 6.38 4.07
CA TYR A 87 -4.50 6.96 2.75
C TYR A 87 -4.76 5.98 1.62
N VAL A 88 -5.24 4.77 1.92
CA VAL A 88 -5.43 3.73 0.92
C VAL A 88 -6.91 3.41 0.80
N HIS A 89 -7.42 3.46 -0.43
CA HIS A 89 -8.84 3.18 -0.67
C HIS A 89 -9.06 1.68 -0.79
N THR A 90 -9.33 1.03 0.34
CA THR A 90 -9.59 -0.41 0.35
C THR A 90 -11.08 -0.74 0.28
N GLY A 91 -11.93 0.24 0.57
CA GLY A 91 -13.37 0.01 0.62
C GLY A 91 -13.82 -0.63 1.93
N SER A 92 -12.96 -0.72 2.92
CA SER A 92 -13.28 -1.35 4.19
C SER A 92 -12.62 -0.56 5.32
N ASP A 93 -13.27 -0.55 6.49
CA ASP A 93 -12.70 0.07 7.68
C ASP A 93 -11.76 -0.87 8.42
N GLY A 94 -11.72 -2.13 8.05
CA GLY A 94 -10.94 -3.14 8.75
C GLY A 94 -9.94 -3.80 7.84
N TYR A 95 -9.49 -4.98 8.24
CA TYR A 95 -8.48 -5.73 7.51
C TYR A 95 -9.02 -6.22 6.17
N VAL A 96 -8.22 -6.06 5.13
CA VAL A 96 -8.50 -6.61 3.80
C VAL A 96 -7.46 -7.65 3.42
N ALA A 97 -6.47 -7.88 4.28
CA ALA A 97 -5.42 -8.87 4.07
C ALA A 97 -5.11 -9.52 5.41
N ARG A 98 -4.27 -10.55 5.38
CA ARG A 98 -3.86 -11.23 6.60
C ARG A 98 -3.07 -10.28 7.50
N HIS A 99 -3.00 -10.59 8.78
CA HIS A 99 -2.15 -9.83 9.70
C HIS A 99 -0.68 -10.14 9.42
N CYS A 100 0.16 -9.12 9.53
CA CYS A 100 1.61 -9.31 9.39
C CYS A 100 2.14 -10.03 10.63
N GLY A 101 3.03 -10.93 10.40
CA GLY A 101 3.67 -11.66 11.49
C GLY A 101 2.79 -12.74 12.08
#